data_371315371942ac74993779b0dfb20385
#
_entry.id   371315371942ac74993779b0dfb20385
#
_cell.length_a   1.000
_cell.length_b   1.000
_cell.length_c   1.000
_cell.angle_alpha   90.00
_cell.angle_beta   90.00
_cell.angle_gamma   90.00
#
_symmetry.space_group_name_H-M   'P 1'
#
loop_
_entity.id
_entity.type
_entity.pdbx_description
1 polymer ?
#
loop_
_entity_poly.entity_id
_entity_poly.type
_entity_poly.pdbx_seq_one_letter_code
_entity_poly.pdbx_strand_id
1 'polypeptide(L)'
;MKSKVGSLALLAFCEVAVMALWFSTTAVVPSLVAEFSLSDTQVSLFTSAVQAGFVAGTLTSAIFGMADRFEPRHFFMTCALVAAAANALILITPPTSFSVVLLRFVTGACMAGVYPVGMKMAASWAKGDLGLLTAILVGAVTLGSASPHLFNAFGGVDWRFAILVSSVVALSAAL
;
A
#
# COMPACT_ATOMS: atom_id res chain seq x y z
N MET A 1 -15.99 0.42 24.69
CA MET A 1 -15.54 1.56 23.87
C MET A 1 -14.03 1.51 23.74
N LYS A 2 -13.49 1.30 22.53
CA LYS A 2 -12.04 1.43 22.31
C LYS A 2 -11.67 2.91 22.55
N SER A 3 -10.56 3.17 23.23
CA SER A 3 -10.11 4.56 23.44
C SER A 3 -9.73 5.18 22.10
N LYS A 4 -9.87 6.50 21.92
CA LYS A 4 -9.45 7.24 20.73
C LYS A 4 -8.00 6.91 20.36
N VAL A 5 -7.12 6.84 21.37
CA VAL A 5 -5.70 6.50 21.19
C VAL A 5 -5.54 5.08 20.63
N GLY A 6 -6.28 4.10 21.16
CA GLY A 6 -6.22 2.73 20.64
C GLY A 6 -6.73 2.61 19.20
N SER A 7 -7.80 3.35 18.85
CA SER A 7 -8.31 3.37 17.47
C SER A 7 -7.31 4.04 16.49
N LEU A 8 -6.67 5.13 16.92
CA LEU A 8 -5.66 5.81 16.12
C LEU A 8 -4.41 4.94 15.94
N ALA A 9 -3.94 4.29 16.99
CA ALA A 9 -2.78 3.39 16.92
C ALA A 9 -3.04 2.20 15.97
N LEU A 10 -4.25 1.63 16.04
CA LEU A 10 -4.64 0.56 15.12
C LEU A 10 -4.71 1.06 13.67
N LEU A 11 -5.31 2.23 13.43
CA LEU A 11 -5.39 2.81 12.10
C LEU A 11 -3.99 3.13 11.55
N ALA A 12 -3.11 3.72 12.36
CA ALA A 12 -1.73 4.00 11.98
C ALA A 12 -0.96 2.71 11.64
N PHE A 13 -1.15 1.63 12.42
CA PHE A 13 -0.59 0.31 12.09
C PHE A 13 -1.10 -0.20 10.75
N CYS A 14 -2.40 -0.13 10.49
CA CYS A 14 -3.00 -0.54 9.21
C CYS A 14 -2.44 0.29 8.04
N GLU A 15 -2.27 1.60 8.21
CA GLU A 15 -1.65 2.46 7.20
C GLU A 15 -0.19 2.05 6.91
N VAL A 16 0.63 1.84 7.94
CA VAL A 16 2.01 1.34 7.77
C VAL A 16 2.01 0.02 7.01
N ALA A 17 1.17 -0.92 7.43
CA ALA A 17 1.10 -2.27 6.88
C ALA A 17 0.73 -2.27 5.38
N VAL A 18 -0.29 -1.49 5.00
CA VAL A 18 -0.75 -1.46 3.60
C VAL A 18 0.16 -0.59 2.73
N MET A 19 0.68 0.53 3.26
CA MET A 19 1.60 1.38 2.52
C MET A 19 2.94 0.72 2.18
N ALA A 20 3.36 -0.30 2.93
CA ALA A 20 4.51 -1.12 2.59
C ALA A 20 4.39 -1.76 1.19
N LEU A 21 3.18 -2.06 0.71
CA LEU A 21 2.95 -2.60 -0.62
C LEU A 21 3.34 -1.62 -1.74
N TRP A 22 3.30 -0.32 -1.48
CA TRP A 22 3.64 0.70 -2.49
C TRP A 22 5.06 0.51 -3.03
N PHE A 23 6.02 0.31 -2.14
CA PHE A 23 7.44 0.18 -2.48
C PHE A 23 7.97 -1.26 -2.43
N SER A 24 7.13 -2.25 -2.10
CA SER A 24 7.56 -3.65 -1.95
C SER A 24 8.33 -4.17 -3.17
N THR A 25 7.81 -3.97 -4.38
CA THR A 25 8.47 -4.39 -5.62
C THR A 25 9.65 -3.48 -5.98
N THR A 26 9.51 -2.16 -5.78
CA THR A 26 10.59 -1.20 -6.09
C THR A 26 11.83 -1.45 -5.23
N ALA A 27 11.65 -1.81 -3.96
CA ALA A 27 12.76 -2.11 -3.05
C ALA A 27 13.58 -3.33 -3.48
N VAL A 28 12.96 -4.28 -4.20
CA VAL A 28 13.62 -5.52 -4.64
C VAL A 28 14.04 -5.50 -6.11
N VAL A 29 13.89 -4.37 -6.80
CA VAL A 29 14.31 -4.19 -8.20
C VAL A 29 15.75 -4.65 -8.45
N PRO A 30 16.77 -4.31 -7.62
CA PRO A 30 18.13 -4.76 -7.88
C PRO A 30 18.24 -6.29 -7.96
N SER A 31 17.56 -7.01 -7.08
CA SER A 31 17.53 -8.48 -7.08
C SER A 31 16.80 -9.03 -8.30
N LEU A 32 15.67 -8.41 -8.69
CA LEU A 32 14.91 -8.81 -9.89
C LEU A 32 15.70 -8.58 -11.19
N VAL A 33 16.42 -7.47 -11.28
CA VAL A 33 17.29 -7.19 -12.45
C VAL A 33 18.42 -8.21 -12.54
N ALA A 34 19.04 -8.56 -11.41
CA ALA A 34 20.11 -9.54 -11.38
C ALA A 34 19.65 -10.95 -11.76
N GLU A 35 18.44 -11.36 -11.35
CA GLU A 35 17.90 -12.70 -11.61
C GLU A 35 17.25 -12.83 -13.01
N PHE A 36 16.56 -11.79 -13.49
CA PHE A 36 15.71 -11.86 -14.70
C PHE A 36 16.14 -10.95 -15.85
N SER A 37 17.25 -10.22 -15.71
CA SER A 37 17.74 -9.29 -16.75
C SER A 37 16.68 -8.32 -17.26
N LEU A 38 15.94 -7.69 -16.34
CA LEU A 38 14.86 -6.75 -16.66
C LEU A 38 15.41 -5.52 -17.41
N SER A 39 14.68 -5.04 -18.41
CA SER A 39 14.98 -3.78 -19.08
C SER A 39 14.67 -2.56 -18.21
N ASP A 40 15.34 -1.43 -18.47
CA ASP A 40 15.09 -0.16 -17.78
C ASP A 40 13.63 0.27 -17.87
N THR A 41 12.97 -0.02 -19.00
CA THR A 41 11.55 0.25 -19.20
C THR A 41 10.68 -0.58 -18.24
N GLN A 42 10.97 -1.87 -18.07
CA GLN A 42 10.22 -2.73 -17.12
C GLN A 42 10.41 -2.27 -15.69
N VAL A 43 11.63 -1.93 -15.30
CA VAL A 43 11.95 -1.37 -13.98
C VAL A 43 11.16 -0.08 -13.72
N SER A 44 11.16 0.84 -14.68
CA SER A 44 10.42 2.10 -14.57
C SER A 44 8.91 1.87 -14.47
N LEU A 45 8.36 0.89 -15.19
CA LEU A 45 6.95 0.54 -15.15
C LEU A 45 6.52 -0.02 -13.80
N PHE A 46 7.36 -0.71 -13.05
CA PHE A 46 7.01 -1.20 -11.71
C PHE A 46 6.66 -0.08 -10.74
N THR A 47 7.34 1.05 -10.84
CA THR A 47 7.06 2.23 -9.99
C THR A 47 5.95 3.09 -10.58
N SER A 48 6.01 3.40 -11.88
CA SER A 48 5.03 4.29 -12.51
C SER A 48 3.64 3.67 -12.59
N ALA A 49 3.52 2.33 -12.70
CA ALA A 49 2.22 1.67 -12.71
C ALA A 49 1.47 1.83 -11.38
N VAL A 50 2.14 1.69 -10.23
CA VAL A 50 1.47 1.89 -8.93
C VAL A 50 1.05 3.34 -8.75
N GLN A 51 1.87 4.30 -9.20
CA GLN A 51 1.53 5.72 -9.16
C GLN A 51 0.33 6.04 -10.07
N ALA A 52 0.35 5.55 -11.31
CA ALA A 52 -0.77 5.71 -12.25
C ALA A 52 -2.04 5.07 -11.72
N GLY A 53 -1.94 3.88 -11.12
CA GLY A 53 -3.04 3.21 -10.44
C GLY A 53 -3.63 4.07 -9.32
N PHE A 54 -2.79 4.63 -8.47
CA PHE A 54 -3.24 5.50 -7.37
C PHE A 54 -3.98 6.74 -7.90
N VAL A 55 -3.46 7.40 -8.92
CA VAL A 55 -4.13 8.55 -9.54
C VAL A 55 -5.49 8.12 -10.13
N ALA A 56 -5.53 7.04 -10.91
CA ALA A 56 -6.75 6.52 -11.49
C ALA A 56 -7.78 6.13 -10.41
N GLY A 57 -7.35 5.44 -9.36
CA GLY A 57 -8.20 5.04 -8.22
C GLY A 57 -8.74 6.24 -7.47
N THR A 58 -7.91 7.24 -7.21
CA THR A 58 -8.31 8.47 -6.51
C THR A 58 -9.33 9.26 -7.33
N LEU A 59 -9.10 9.43 -8.63
CA LEU A 59 -10.05 10.09 -9.53
C LEU A 59 -11.38 9.33 -9.59
N THR A 60 -11.33 8.01 -9.74
CA THR A 60 -12.51 7.15 -9.74
C THR A 60 -13.27 7.28 -8.42
N SER A 61 -12.58 7.19 -7.30
CA SER A 61 -13.19 7.34 -5.97
C SER A 61 -13.84 8.71 -5.78
N ALA A 62 -13.18 9.78 -6.26
CA ALA A 62 -13.70 11.14 -6.17
C ALA A 62 -14.94 11.35 -7.07
N ILE A 63 -14.88 10.93 -8.34
CA ILE A 63 -15.97 11.10 -9.30
C ILE A 63 -17.25 10.36 -8.84
N PHE A 64 -17.08 9.15 -8.32
CA PHE A 64 -18.21 8.34 -7.86
C PHE A 64 -18.59 8.57 -6.39
N GLY A 65 -17.84 9.41 -5.67
CA GLY A 65 -18.05 9.68 -4.24
C GLY A 65 -17.92 8.41 -3.37
N MET A 66 -17.02 7.48 -3.73
CA MET A 66 -16.95 6.16 -3.11
C MET A 66 -16.67 6.24 -1.61
N ALA A 67 -15.79 7.14 -1.18
CA ALA A 67 -15.47 7.35 0.23
C ALA A 67 -16.65 7.89 1.07
N ASP A 68 -17.69 8.44 0.41
CA ASP A 68 -18.90 8.95 1.07
C ASP A 68 -20.08 7.97 1.01
N ARG A 69 -20.10 7.11 -0.01
CA ARG A 69 -21.17 6.15 -0.24
C ARG A 69 -20.98 4.84 0.51
N PHE A 70 -19.73 4.41 0.67
CA PHE A 70 -19.41 3.16 1.37
C PHE A 70 -19.04 3.43 2.82
N GLU A 71 -19.28 2.45 3.67
CA GLU A 71 -18.82 2.48 5.05
C GLU A 71 -17.28 2.47 5.05
N PRO A 72 -16.62 3.49 5.65
CA PRO A 72 -15.17 3.70 5.49
C PRO A 72 -14.31 2.50 5.88
N ARG A 73 -14.69 1.77 6.94
CA ARG A 73 -13.96 0.58 7.39
C ARG A 73 -14.01 -0.53 6.35
N HIS A 74 -15.20 -0.87 5.85
CA HIS A 74 -15.35 -1.93 4.84
C HIS A 74 -14.66 -1.56 3.54
N PHE A 75 -14.72 -0.29 3.14
CA PHE A 75 -14.03 0.18 1.94
C PHE A 75 -12.51 0.09 2.10
N PHE A 76 -11.96 0.54 3.24
CA PHE A 76 -10.54 0.39 3.58
C PHE A 76 -10.11 -1.08 3.56
N MET A 77 -10.82 -1.96 4.29
CA MET A 77 -10.51 -3.39 4.40
C MET A 77 -10.54 -4.09 3.04
N THR A 78 -11.56 -3.81 2.22
CA THR A 78 -11.67 -4.39 0.87
C THR A 78 -10.50 -3.96 -0.02
N CYS A 79 -10.15 -2.66 0.00
CA CYS A 79 -9.03 -2.14 -0.77
C CYS A 79 -7.70 -2.72 -0.27
N ALA A 80 -7.50 -2.84 1.04
CA ALA A 80 -6.31 -3.45 1.63
C ALA A 80 -6.18 -4.94 1.22
N LEU A 81 -7.28 -5.70 1.27
CA LEU A 81 -7.32 -7.10 0.86
C LEU A 81 -6.96 -7.26 -0.62
N VAL A 82 -7.58 -6.48 -1.50
CA VAL A 82 -7.31 -6.55 -2.96
C VAL A 82 -5.88 -6.14 -3.26
N ALA A 83 -5.37 -5.10 -2.61
CA ALA A 83 -3.98 -4.66 -2.78
C ALA A 83 -2.98 -5.73 -2.33
N ALA A 84 -3.22 -6.35 -1.17
CA ALA A 84 -2.37 -7.42 -0.66
C ALA A 84 -2.40 -8.66 -1.57
N ALA A 85 -3.58 -9.05 -2.07
CA ALA A 85 -3.72 -10.16 -3.02
C ALA A 85 -3.01 -9.86 -4.35
N ALA A 86 -3.18 -8.65 -4.90
CA ALA A 86 -2.49 -8.24 -6.12
C ALA A 86 -0.96 -8.25 -5.95
N ASN A 87 -0.45 -7.78 -4.81
CA ASN A 87 0.98 -7.84 -4.52
C ASN A 87 1.48 -9.28 -4.34
N ALA A 88 0.73 -10.14 -3.66
CA ALA A 88 1.09 -11.55 -3.47
C ALA A 88 1.11 -12.34 -4.80
N LEU A 89 0.22 -12.02 -5.76
CA LEU A 89 0.20 -12.64 -7.08
C LEU A 89 1.48 -12.39 -7.89
N ILE A 90 2.27 -11.37 -7.56
CA ILE A 90 3.59 -11.14 -8.17
C ILE A 90 4.53 -12.33 -7.91
N LEU A 91 4.38 -13.04 -6.78
CA LEU A 91 5.21 -14.20 -6.44
C LEU A 91 5.12 -15.35 -7.44
N ILE A 92 3.97 -15.51 -8.08
CA ILE A 92 3.69 -16.59 -9.05
C ILE A 92 3.65 -16.09 -10.50
N THR A 93 3.85 -14.79 -10.70
CA THR A 93 3.84 -14.17 -12.03
C THR A 93 5.27 -13.96 -12.50
N PRO A 94 5.64 -14.36 -13.74
CA PRO A 94 6.98 -14.08 -14.24
C PRO A 94 7.28 -12.58 -14.22
N PRO A 95 8.39 -12.12 -13.59
CA PRO A 95 8.69 -10.69 -13.43
C PRO A 95 8.83 -9.93 -14.76
N THR A 96 9.14 -10.63 -15.84
CA THR A 96 9.21 -10.07 -17.19
C THR A 96 7.84 -9.87 -17.86
N SER A 97 6.77 -10.41 -17.26
CA SER A 97 5.40 -10.33 -17.79
C SER A 97 4.79 -8.95 -17.57
N PHE A 98 4.03 -8.46 -18.56
CA PHE A 98 3.20 -7.27 -18.41
C PHE A 98 2.14 -7.41 -17.29
N SER A 99 1.78 -8.62 -16.91
CA SER A 99 0.86 -8.89 -15.80
C SER A 99 1.35 -8.29 -14.49
N VAL A 100 2.67 -8.23 -14.24
CA VAL A 100 3.21 -7.57 -13.03
C VAL A 100 2.89 -6.08 -13.04
N VAL A 101 2.97 -5.42 -14.20
CA VAL A 101 2.62 -4.00 -14.34
C VAL A 101 1.14 -3.77 -14.00
N LEU A 102 0.25 -4.67 -14.47
CA LEU A 102 -1.18 -4.62 -14.12
C LEU A 102 -1.44 -4.85 -12.63
N LEU A 103 -0.75 -5.81 -12.01
CA LEU A 103 -0.85 -6.06 -10.57
C LEU A 103 -0.38 -4.84 -9.77
N ARG A 104 0.69 -4.18 -10.19
CA ARG A 104 1.18 -2.93 -9.60
C ARG A 104 0.16 -1.80 -9.75
N PHE A 105 -0.46 -1.68 -10.93
CA PHE A 105 -1.54 -0.70 -11.15
C PHE A 105 -2.72 -0.95 -10.22
N VAL A 106 -3.19 -2.21 -10.09
CA VAL A 106 -4.28 -2.57 -9.18
C VAL A 106 -3.91 -2.27 -7.72
N THR A 107 -2.69 -2.62 -7.30
CA THR A 107 -2.18 -2.28 -5.97
C THR A 107 -2.31 -0.77 -5.73
N GLY A 108 -1.83 0.06 -6.66
CA GLY A 108 -1.92 1.52 -6.57
C GLY A 108 -3.36 2.02 -6.52
N ALA A 109 -4.24 1.51 -7.38
CA ALA A 109 -5.64 1.91 -7.42
C ALA A 109 -6.35 1.65 -6.08
N CYS A 110 -6.05 0.53 -5.42
CA CYS A 110 -6.58 0.21 -4.11
C CYS A 110 -6.04 1.14 -2.99
N MET A 111 -4.83 1.68 -3.11
CA MET A 111 -4.30 2.66 -2.14
C MET A 111 -5.16 3.91 -2.03
N ALA A 112 -5.93 4.26 -3.07
CA ALA A 112 -6.90 5.36 -3.04
C ALA A 112 -8.05 5.10 -2.04
N GLY A 113 -8.37 3.85 -1.74
CA GLY A 113 -9.34 3.46 -0.72
C GLY A 113 -8.72 3.23 0.67
N VAL A 114 -7.41 3.36 0.81
CA VAL A 114 -6.68 3.17 2.07
C VAL A 114 -6.31 4.53 2.66
N TYR A 115 -5.36 5.22 2.10
CA TYR A 115 -4.82 6.44 2.68
C TYR A 115 -5.85 7.58 2.83
N PRO A 116 -6.60 8.01 1.79
CA PRO A 116 -7.59 9.08 1.94
C PRO A 116 -8.75 8.68 2.88
N VAL A 117 -9.12 7.40 2.88
CA VAL A 117 -10.19 6.89 3.74
C VAL A 117 -9.74 6.82 5.20
N GLY A 118 -8.52 6.41 5.47
CA GLY A 118 -7.92 6.44 6.79
C GLY A 118 -7.86 7.86 7.35
N MET A 119 -7.45 8.84 6.53
CA MET A 119 -7.47 10.25 6.90
C MET A 119 -8.88 10.74 7.24
N LYS A 120 -9.90 10.35 6.46
CA LYS A 120 -11.30 10.66 6.73
C LYS A 120 -11.77 10.06 8.06
N MET A 121 -11.42 8.81 8.34
CA MET A 121 -11.73 8.15 9.60
C MET A 121 -11.11 8.87 10.79
N ALA A 122 -9.82 9.22 10.72
CA ALA A 122 -9.15 9.98 11.77
C ALA A 122 -9.78 11.37 11.98
N ALA A 123 -10.11 12.06 10.90
CA ALA A 123 -10.78 13.36 10.97
C ALA A 123 -12.13 13.29 11.69
N SER A 124 -12.88 12.21 11.56
CA SER A 124 -14.15 12.01 12.26
C SER A 124 -14.00 11.88 13.78
N TRP A 125 -12.80 11.57 14.28
CA TRP A 125 -12.49 11.46 15.72
C TRP A 125 -11.88 12.75 16.30
N ALA A 126 -11.61 13.75 15.46
CA ALA A 126 -10.95 14.98 15.87
C ALA A 126 -11.81 15.81 16.84
N LYS A 127 -11.17 16.30 17.91
CA LYS A 127 -11.76 17.22 18.89
C LYS A 127 -10.79 18.39 19.13
N GLY A 128 -10.53 19.17 18.06
CA GLY A 128 -9.55 20.25 18.07
C GLY A 128 -8.10 19.83 17.80
N ASP A 129 -7.85 18.54 17.65
CA ASP A 129 -6.52 17.92 17.45
C ASP A 129 -6.32 17.29 16.07
N LEU A 130 -7.07 17.76 15.06
CA LEU A 130 -7.01 17.23 13.68
C LEU A 130 -5.58 17.24 13.12
N GLY A 131 -4.81 18.30 13.37
CA GLY A 131 -3.43 18.41 12.91
C GLY A 131 -2.53 17.29 13.45
N LEU A 132 -2.68 16.94 14.74
CA LEU A 132 -1.93 15.85 15.34
C LEU A 132 -2.32 14.50 14.74
N LEU A 133 -3.62 14.23 14.56
CA LEU A 133 -4.10 12.98 13.97
C LEU A 133 -3.57 12.82 12.54
N THR A 134 -3.64 13.89 11.74
CA THR A 134 -3.09 13.93 10.38
C THR A 134 -1.59 13.68 10.37
N ALA A 135 -0.83 14.36 11.25
CA ALA A 135 0.62 14.19 11.31
C ALA A 135 1.03 12.76 11.65
N ILE A 136 0.32 12.09 12.55
CA ILE A 136 0.57 10.68 12.91
C ILE A 136 0.31 9.78 11.70
N LEU A 137 -0.77 9.96 10.94
CA LEU A 137 -1.06 9.14 9.77
C LEU A 137 -0.10 9.42 8.61
N VAL A 138 0.29 10.66 8.36
CA VAL A 138 1.33 10.99 7.37
C VAL A 138 2.67 10.34 7.76
N GLY A 139 3.03 10.37 9.04
CA GLY A 139 4.20 9.66 9.56
C GLY A 139 4.08 8.14 9.35
N ALA A 140 2.91 7.55 9.59
CA ALA A 140 2.64 6.13 9.35
C ALA A 140 2.81 5.75 7.86
N VAL A 141 2.27 6.55 6.94
CA VAL A 141 2.46 6.38 5.49
C VAL A 141 3.94 6.40 5.12
N THR A 142 4.69 7.36 5.66
CA THR A 142 6.13 7.49 5.41
C THR A 142 6.90 6.26 5.90
N LEU A 143 6.61 5.78 7.12
CA LEU A 143 7.21 4.57 7.68
C LEU A 143 6.85 3.32 6.86
N GLY A 144 5.58 3.19 6.48
CA GLY A 144 5.12 2.10 5.62
C GLY A 144 5.84 2.07 4.28
N SER A 145 5.99 3.23 3.65
CA SER A 145 6.69 3.38 2.37
C SER A 145 8.19 3.06 2.47
N ALA A 146 8.82 3.39 3.59
CA ALA A 146 10.25 3.14 3.83
C ALA A 146 10.55 1.69 4.23
N SER A 147 9.58 0.97 4.82
CA SER A 147 9.80 -0.35 5.43
C SER A 147 10.35 -1.41 4.47
N PRO A 148 9.95 -1.54 3.19
CA PRO A 148 10.55 -2.52 2.28
C PRO A 148 12.03 -2.25 1.97
N HIS A 149 12.45 -0.99 2.01
CA HIS A 149 13.85 -0.63 1.79
C HIS A 149 14.75 -1.03 2.97
N LEU A 150 14.20 -1.04 4.20
CA LEU A 150 14.91 -1.56 5.37
C LEU A 150 15.23 -3.04 5.22
N PHE A 151 14.32 -3.85 4.71
CA PHE A 151 14.59 -5.27 4.46
C PHE A 151 15.75 -5.48 3.50
N ASN A 152 15.88 -4.65 2.48
CA ASN A 152 17.00 -4.72 1.54
C ASN A 152 18.33 -4.28 2.17
N ALA A 153 18.32 -3.31 3.09
CA ALA A 153 19.51 -2.81 3.76
C ALA A 153 20.14 -3.83 4.72
N PHE A 154 19.37 -4.78 5.26
CA PHE A 154 19.84 -5.82 6.18
C PHE A 154 20.49 -7.03 5.52
N GLY A 155 20.96 -6.95 4.28
CA GLY A 155 21.83 -7.96 3.70
C GLY A 155 21.27 -8.71 2.48
N GLY A 156 20.42 -8.09 1.70
CA GLY A 156 19.97 -8.68 0.42
C GLY A 156 18.97 -9.82 0.63
N VAL A 157 17.80 -9.47 1.14
CA VAL A 157 16.70 -10.42 1.30
C VAL A 157 16.18 -10.87 -0.07
N ASP A 158 15.92 -12.17 -0.23
CA ASP A 158 15.22 -12.70 -1.41
C ASP A 158 13.99 -11.84 -1.72
N TRP A 159 13.85 -11.40 -2.95
CA TRP A 159 12.74 -10.57 -3.40
C TRP A 159 11.38 -11.21 -3.09
N ARG A 160 11.30 -12.55 -3.14
CA ARG A 160 10.10 -13.30 -2.79
C ARG A 160 9.70 -13.11 -1.34
N PHE A 161 10.70 -13.13 -0.43
CA PHE A 161 10.47 -12.91 0.99
C PHE A 161 9.94 -11.49 1.25
N ALA A 162 10.52 -10.46 0.63
CA ALA A 162 10.08 -9.08 0.82
C ALA A 162 8.63 -8.86 0.35
N ILE A 163 8.27 -9.42 -0.83
CA ILE A 163 6.89 -9.35 -1.34
C ILE A 163 5.94 -10.16 -0.46
N LEU A 164 6.32 -11.37 -0.02
CA LEU A 164 5.50 -12.21 0.85
C LEU A 164 5.21 -11.51 2.18
N VAL A 165 6.25 -11.03 2.86
CA VAL A 165 6.10 -10.36 4.16
C VAL A 165 5.23 -9.13 4.05
N SER A 166 5.48 -8.27 3.05
CA SER A 166 4.65 -7.07 2.82
C SER A 166 3.18 -7.44 2.58
N SER A 167 2.92 -8.50 1.81
CA SER A 167 1.54 -8.97 1.54
C SER A 167 0.87 -9.52 2.78
N VAL A 168 1.56 -10.34 3.58
CA VAL A 168 1.01 -10.92 4.83
C VAL A 168 0.73 -9.84 5.86
N VAL A 169 1.64 -8.88 6.01
CA VAL A 169 1.45 -7.75 6.95
C VAL A 169 0.25 -6.89 6.50
N ALA A 170 0.13 -6.60 5.20
CA ALA A 170 -1.03 -5.88 4.67
C ALA A 170 -2.35 -6.64 4.82
N LEU A 171 -2.34 -7.98 4.68
CA LEU A 171 -3.51 -8.81 4.97
C LEU A 171 -3.95 -8.70 6.42
N SER A 172 -3.03 -8.58 7.38
CA SER A 172 -3.39 -8.38 8.79
C SER A 172 -4.13 -7.07 9.05
N ALA A 173 -3.96 -6.08 8.19
CA ALA A 173 -4.68 -4.80 8.25
C ALA A 173 -6.08 -4.87 7.61
N ALA A 174 -6.38 -5.93 6.87
CA ALA A 174 -7.68 -6.17 6.24
C ALA A 174 -8.63 -7.05 7.09
N LEU A 175 -8.18 -7.47 8.27
CA LEU A 175 -8.92 -8.29 9.24
C LEU A 175 -9.31 -7.48 10.48
#